data_c09fb267af8cd4170e8cc8586eb0ce23
#
_entry.id   c09fb267af8cd4170e8cc8586eb0ce23
#
_cell.length_a   1.000
_cell.length_b   1.000
_cell.length_c   1.000
_cell.angle_alpha   90.00
_cell.angle_beta   90.00
_cell.angle_gamma   90.00
#
_symmetry.space_group_name_H-M   'P 1'
#
loop_
_entity.id
_entity.type
_entity.pdbx_description
1 polymer ?
#
loop_
_entity_poly.entity_id
_entity_poly.type
_entity_poly.pdbx_seq_one_letter_code
_entity_poly.pdbx_strand_id
1 'polypeptide(L)'
;QHVLGANNISGTFWNVFSVSFMAVGIAVGIILGQKLGAGDKEGARDYSRKLIALSVALSVVVGVVYAMCAQFIPYMYNTTDQIRRLATSLMVICACSMPIDAYAHAAYFTLRSGGQAFITFLFDSCFMWAINVPFVFLLINYTSLPIITVFILGQGINILKCVLGGWLVHKGAWIKTIVE
;
A
#
# COMPACT_ATOMS: atom_id res chain seq x y z
N GLN A 1 -12.66 17.34 15.47
CA GLN A 1 -11.64 18.24 14.90
C GLN A 1 -10.21 17.73 15.15
N HIS A 2 -9.90 17.21 16.34
CA HIS A 2 -8.56 16.69 16.68
C HIS A 2 -8.12 15.54 15.76
N VAL A 3 -9.02 14.61 15.43
CA VAL A 3 -8.76 13.48 14.55
C VAL A 3 -8.44 13.94 13.12
N LEU A 4 -9.20 14.92 12.61
CA LEU A 4 -8.96 15.47 11.28
C LEU A 4 -7.59 16.17 11.19
N GLY A 5 -7.22 16.96 12.21
CA GLY A 5 -5.91 17.60 12.26
C GLY A 5 -4.75 16.59 12.27
N ALA A 6 -4.85 15.56 13.10
CA ALA A 6 -3.84 14.50 13.17
C ALA A 6 -3.74 13.71 11.86
N ASN A 7 -4.88 13.38 11.26
CA ASN A 7 -4.91 12.65 9.99
C ASN A 7 -4.34 13.47 8.83
N ASN A 8 -4.57 14.78 8.80
CA ASN A 8 -4.00 15.67 7.78
C ASN A 8 -2.48 15.75 7.88
N ILE A 9 -1.93 15.86 9.10
CA ILE A 9 -0.48 15.84 9.31
C ILE A 9 0.10 14.50 8.84
N SER A 10 -0.43 13.39 9.33
CA SER A 10 0.02 12.06 8.95
C SER A 10 -0.10 11.82 7.44
N GLY A 11 -1.24 12.16 6.83
CA GLY A 11 -1.51 11.97 5.41
C GLY A 11 -0.61 12.79 4.49
N THR A 12 -0.27 14.03 4.86
CA THR A 12 0.64 14.87 4.07
C THR A 12 2.02 14.20 3.95
N PHE A 13 2.57 13.75 5.05
CA PHE A 13 3.88 13.10 5.04
C PHE A 13 3.82 11.68 4.46
N TRP A 14 2.72 10.95 4.69
CA TRP A 14 2.48 9.68 4.02
C TRP A 14 2.58 9.82 2.49
N ASN A 15 1.94 10.84 1.90
CA ASN A 15 2.00 11.07 0.46
C ASN A 15 3.43 11.31 -0.03
N VAL A 16 4.25 12.04 0.71
CA VAL A 16 5.66 12.30 0.35
C VAL A 16 6.47 11.00 0.38
N PHE A 17 6.37 10.22 1.44
CA PHE A 17 7.16 9.01 1.62
C PHE A 17 6.69 7.86 0.73
N SER A 18 5.39 7.77 0.43
CA SER A 18 4.81 6.73 -0.42
C SER A 18 5.25 6.83 -1.88
N VAL A 19 5.66 8.00 -2.36
CA VAL A 19 6.19 8.21 -3.73
C VAL A 19 7.33 7.24 -4.03
N SER A 20 8.18 6.94 -3.05
CA SER A 20 9.34 6.07 -3.23
C SER A 20 8.93 4.65 -3.68
N PHE A 21 8.01 4.00 -3.00
CA PHE A 21 7.58 2.65 -3.37
C PHE A 21 6.55 2.65 -4.50
N MET A 22 5.79 3.72 -4.69
CA MET A 22 4.92 3.89 -5.87
C MET A 22 5.74 3.97 -7.16
N ALA A 23 6.86 4.70 -7.16
CA ALA A 23 7.77 4.78 -8.30
C ALA A 23 8.33 3.40 -8.66
N VAL A 24 8.73 2.60 -7.66
CA VAL A 24 9.16 1.21 -7.87
C VAL A 24 8.02 0.37 -8.46
N GLY A 25 6.79 0.51 -7.98
CA GLY A 25 5.62 -0.18 -8.52
C GLY A 25 5.42 0.12 -10.02
N ILE A 26 5.53 1.38 -10.43
CA ILE A 26 5.44 1.78 -11.85
C ILE A 26 6.57 1.11 -12.65
N ALA A 27 7.81 1.14 -12.15
CA ALA A 27 8.95 0.49 -12.79
C ALA A 27 8.74 -1.02 -12.95
N VAL A 28 8.16 -1.69 -11.95
CA VAL A 28 7.74 -3.10 -12.03
C VAL A 28 6.82 -3.32 -13.23
N GLY A 29 5.78 -2.50 -13.38
CA GLY A 29 4.84 -2.59 -14.49
C GLY A 29 5.51 -2.45 -15.86
N ILE A 30 6.44 -1.50 -16.01
CA ILE A 30 7.17 -1.24 -17.26
C ILE A 30 8.10 -2.41 -17.59
N ILE A 31 8.94 -2.84 -16.64
CA ILE A 31 9.93 -3.90 -16.86
C ILE A 31 9.23 -5.22 -17.21
N LEU A 32 8.18 -5.58 -16.47
CA LEU A 32 7.44 -6.80 -16.72
C LEU A 32 6.66 -6.74 -18.03
N GLY A 33 6.09 -5.58 -18.37
CA GLY A 33 5.43 -5.36 -19.66
C GLY A 33 6.38 -5.56 -20.84
N GLN A 34 7.60 -5.03 -20.75
CA GLN A 34 8.65 -5.24 -21.78
C GLN A 34 9.04 -6.71 -21.91
N LYS A 35 9.22 -7.42 -20.79
CA LYS A 35 9.54 -8.85 -20.79
C LYS A 35 8.44 -9.69 -21.41
N LEU A 36 7.18 -9.43 -21.05
CA LEU A 36 6.03 -10.13 -21.61
C LEU A 36 5.84 -9.82 -23.10
N GLY A 37 6.07 -8.56 -23.51
CA GLY A 37 6.05 -8.16 -24.91
C GLY A 37 7.14 -8.81 -25.77
N ALA A 38 8.31 -9.13 -25.17
CA ALA A 38 9.38 -9.89 -25.79
C ALA A 38 9.15 -11.42 -25.78
N GLY A 39 8.04 -11.90 -25.21
CA GLY A 39 7.74 -13.33 -25.09
C GLY A 39 8.50 -14.07 -23.98
N ASP A 40 9.31 -13.37 -23.19
CA ASP A 40 10.13 -13.95 -22.10
C ASP A 40 9.31 -14.15 -20.83
N LYS A 41 8.48 -15.20 -20.80
CA LYS A 41 7.59 -15.53 -19.69
C LYS A 41 8.33 -15.95 -18.42
N GLU A 42 9.41 -16.71 -18.57
CA GLU A 42 10.21 -17.17 -17.44
C GLU A 42 11.00 -16.02 -16.82
N GLY A 43 11.63 -15.21 -17.63
CA GLY A 43 12.29 -13.98 -17.19
C GLY A 43 11.31 -13.03 -16.50
N ALA A 44 10.11 -12.82 -17.04
CA ALA A 44 9.08 -12.01 -16.39
C ALA A 44 8.72 -12.52 -14.99
N ARG A 45 8.60 -13.83 -14.81
CA ARG A 45 8.30 -14.46 -13.51
C ARG A 45 9.44 -14.26 -12.50
N ASP A 46 10.68 -14.45 -12.92
CA ASP A 46 11.85 -14.27 -12.05
C ASP A 46 12.02 -12.80 -11.66
N TYR A 47 11.93 -11.90 -12.64
CA TYR A 47 11.98 -10.46 -12.39
C TYR A 47 10.84 -9.96 -11.50
N SER A 48 9.62 -10.48 -11.62
CA SER A 48 8.51 -10.08 -10.76
C SER A 48 8.82 -10.34 -9.28
N ARG A 49 9.36 -11.51 -8.96
CA ARG A 49 9.74 -11.86 -7.58
C ARG A 49 10.83 -10.95 -7.04
N LYS A 50 11.87 -10.69 -7.84
CA LYS A 50 13.00 -9.83 -7.45
C LYS A 50 12.55 -8.38 -7.24
N LEU A 51 11.71 -7.86 -8.13
CA LEU A 51 11.20 -6.49 -8.06
C LEU A 51 10.22 -6.29 -6.90
N ILE A 52 9.35 -7.27 -6.62
CA ILE A 52 8.49 -7.24 -5.45
C ILE A 52 9.33 -7.25 -4.17
N ALA A 53 10.34 -8.12 -4.07
CA ALA A 53 11.24 -8.14 -2.93
C ALA A 53 12.01 -6.83 -2.75
N LEU A 54 12.48 -6.24 -3.85
CA LEU A 54 13.13 -4.91 -3.83
C LEU A 54 12.18 -3.81 -3.36
N SER A 55 10.93 -3.82 -3.82
CA SER A 55 9.90 -2.86 -3.40
C SER A 55 9.65 -2.93 -1.90
N VAL A 56 9.52 -4.14 -1.36
CA VAL A 56 9.33 -4.36 0.07
C VAL A 56 10.58 -3.95 0.87
N ALA A 57 11.78 -4.32 0.42
CA ALA A 57 13.02 -3.93 1.09
C ALA A 57 13.20 -2.40 1.15
N LEU A 58 12.94 -1.71 0.03
CA LEU A 58 12.98 -0.25 -0.02
C LEU A 58 11.95 0.38 0.93
N SER A 59 10.73 -0.16 0.95
CA SER A 59 9.67 0.36 1.80
C SER A 59 9.94 0.14 3.30
N VAL A 60 10.67 -0.90 3.68
CA VAL A 60 11.14 -1.08 5.07
C VAL A 60 12.09 0.04 5.44
N VAL A 61 13.08 0.35 4.59
CA VAL A 61 14.02 1.45 4.84
C VAL A 61 13.29 2.79 4.95
N VAL A 62 12.41 3.08 3.99
CA VAL A 62 11.59 4.31 3.98
C VAL A 62 10.68 4.36 5.21
N GLY A 63 10.08 3.24 5.60
CA GLY A 63 9.22 3.13 6.78
C GLY A 63 9.97 3.42 8.09
N VAL A 64 11.22 2.93 8.22
CA VAL A 64 12.07 3.25 9.37
C VAL A 64 12.37 4.74 9.43
N VAL A 65 12.75 5.35 8.31
CA VAL A 65 12.99 6.81 8.23
C VAL A 65 11.71 7.58 8.58
N TYR A 66 10.57 7.16 8.06
CA TYR A 66 9.27 7.78 8.35
C TYR A 66 8.91 7.66 9.84
N ALA A 67 9.15 6.51 10.46
CA ALA A 67 8.92 6.29 11.89
C ALA A 67 9.83 7.19 12.77
N MET A 68 11.09 7.36 12.38
CA MET A 68 11.99 8.31 13.06
C MET A 68 11.50 9.74 12.92
N CYS A 69 11.08 10.14 11.74
CA CYS A 69 10.52 11.47 11.48
C CYS A 69 9.20 11.71 12.22
N ALA A 70 8.42 10.66 12.53
CA ALA A 70 7.15 10.76 13.23
C ALA A 70 7.26 11.38 14.62
N GLN A 71 8.44 11.34 15.24
CA GLN A 71 8.67 11.96 16.54
C GLN A 71 8.87 13.48 16.43
N PHE A 72 9.36 13.97 15.30
CA PHE A 72 9.72 15.39 15.11
C PHE A 72 8.67 16.16 14.32
N ILE A 73 8.10 15.56 13.28
CA ILE A 73 7.17 16.21 12.35
C ILE A 73 5.96 16.87 13.04
N PRO A 74 5.24 16.22 13.99
CA PRO A 74 4.09 16.85 14.64
C PRO A 74 4.44 18.10 15.47
N TYR A 75 5.70 18.22 15.91
CA TYR A 75 6.17 19.39 16.65
C TYR A 75 6.43 20.62 15.76
N MET A 76 6.58 20.43 14.45
CA MET A 76 6.69 21.53 13.50
C MET A 76 5.35 22.25 13.29
N TYR A 77 4.25 21.61 13.67
CA TYR A 77 2.92 22.19 13.55
C TYR A 77 2.50 22.91 14.84
N ASN A 78 1.96 24.11 14.68
CA ASN A 78 1.39 24.86 15.80
C ASN A 78 0.00 24.32 16.15
N THR A 79 -0.02 23.25 16.94
CA THR A 79 -1.23 22.51 17.30
C THR A 79 -1.17 22.02 18.75
N THR A 80 -2.30 21.46 19.25
CA THR A 80 -2.40 20.96 20.62
C THR A 80 -1.62 19.66 20.82
N ASP A 81 -1.16 19.41 22.05
CA ASP A 81 -0.40 18.18 22.37
C ASP A 81 -1.20 16.91 22.14
N GLN A 82 -2.53 16.97 22.25
CA GLN A 82 -3.40 15.83 21.91
C GLN A 82 -3.32 15.49 20.41
N ILE A 83 -3.35 16.51 19.53
CA ILE A 83 -3.23 16.30 18.09
C ILE A 83 -1.83 15.78 17.75
N ARG A 84 -0.78 16.31 18.38
CA ARG A 84 0.60 15.86 18.17
C ARG A 84 0.76 14.37 18.50
N ARG A 85 0.33 13.94 19.69
CA ARG A 85 0.41 12.54 20.11
C ARG A 85 -0.39 11.62 19.19
N LEU A 86 -1.59 12.02 18.79
CA LEU A 86 -2.41 11.26 17.85
C LEU A 86 -1.75 11.16 16.49
N ALA A 87 -1.22 12.26 15.94
CA ALA A 87 -0.50 12.27 14.67
C ALA A 87 0.73 11.36 14.71
N THR A 88 1.54 11.42 15.78
CA THR A 88 2.69 10.52 15.96
C THR A 88 2.25 9.06 15.94
N SER A 89 1.17 8.70 16.67
CA SER A 89 0.66 7.34 16.70
C SER A 89 0.19 6.88 15.32
N LEU A 90 -0.55 7.71 14.59
CA LEU A 90 -1.00 7.41 13.22
C LEU A 90 0.19 7.24 12.26
N MET A 91 1.21 8.10 12.36
CA MET A 91 2.42 8.01 11.54
C MET A 91 3.20 6.72 11.80
N VAL A 92 3.35 6.29 13.05
CA VAL A 92 4.02 5.02 13.39
C VAL A 92 3.24 3.82 12.84
N ILE A 93 1.91 3.83 12.94
CA ILE A 93 1.08 2.77 12.35
C ILE A 93 1.26 2.74 10.83
N CYS A 94 1.25 3.90 10.17
CA CYS A 94 1.52 4.00 8.74
C CYS A 94 2.92 3.48 8.39
N ALA A 95 3.94 3.79 9.18
CA ALA A 95 5.30 3.28 8.97
C ALA A 95 5.33 1.74 8.98
N CYS A 96 4.63 1.12 9.92
CA CYS A 96 4.53 -0.34 10.02
C CYS A 96 3.74 -0.96 8.87
N SER A 97 2.77 -0.24 8.29
CA SER A 97 1.99 -0.72 7.15
C SER A 97 2.69 -0.54 5.80
N MET A 98 3.71 0.34 5.71
CA MET A 98 4.42 0.62 4.45
C MET A 98 4.90 -0.62 3.68
N PRO A 99 5.52 -1.65 4.29
CA PRO A 99 5.94 -2.84 3.56
C PRO A 99 4.77 -3.63 2.98
N ILE A 100 3.63 -3.63 3.67
CA ILE A 100 2.39 -4.29 3.24
C ILE A 100 1.83 -3.56 2.02
N ASP A 101 1.76 -2.23 2.10
CA ASP A 101 1.26 -1.39 1.01
C ASP A 101 2.18 -1.46 -0.22
N ALA A 102 3.51 -1.44 -0.03
CA ALA A 102 4.48 -1.60 -1.11
C ALA A 102 4.34 -2.95 -1.82
N TYR A 103 4.12 -4.03 -1.06
CA TYR A 103 3.85 -5.35 -1.64
C TYR A 103 2.55 -5.35 -2.45
N ALA A 104 1.47 -4.78 -1.90
CA ALA A 104 0.18 -4.69 -2.60
C ALA A 104 0.30 -3.88 -3.91
N HIS A 105 1.03 -2.77 -3.89
CA HIS A 105 1.30 -1.96 -5.09
C HIS A 105 2.13 -2.71 -6.12
N ALA A 106 3.22 -3.37 -5.72
CA ALA A 106 4.03 -4.16 -6.62
C ALA A 106 3.24 -5.32 -7.24
N ALA A 107 2.40 -6.01 -6.47
CA ALA A 107 1.50 -7.05 -6.97
C ALA A 107 0.47 -6.47 -7.96
N TYR A 108 -0.12 -5.31 -7.65
CA TYR A 108 -1.04 -4.61 -8.54
C TYR A 108 -0.41 -4.31 -9.91
N PHE A 109 0.78 -3.72 -9.92
CA PHE A 109 1.48 -3.39 -11.18
C PHE A 109 1.93 -4.65 -11.92
N THR A 110 2.29 -5.73 -11.22
CA THR A 110 2.58 -7.04 -11.83
C THR A 110 1.35 -7.60 -12.55
N LEU A 111 0.18 -7.60 -11.91
CA LEU A 111 -1.06 -8.06 -12.54
C LEU A 111 -1.45 -7.19 -13.74
N ARG A 112 -1.26 -5.88 -13.62
CA ARG A 112 -1.56 -4.92 -14.68
C ARG A 112 -0.65 -5.08 -15.89
N SER A 113 0.64 -5.39 -15.70
CA SER A 113 1.59 -5.60 -16.78
C SER A 113 1.22 -6.76 -17.70
N GLY A 114 0.49 -7.75 -17.20
CA GLY A 114 -0.05 -8.87 -17.96
C GLY A 114 -1.37 -8.58 -18.72
N GLY A 115 -1.79 -7.31 -18.81
CA GLY A 115 -3.04 -6.94 -19.49
C GLY A 115 -4.32 -7.27 -18.73
N GLN A 116 -4.24 -7.67 -17.47
CA GLN A 116 -5.38 -8.06 -16.64
C GLN A 116 -6.08 -6.84 -16.00
N ALA A 117 -6.49 -5.87 -16.83
CA ALA A 117 -7.10 -4.63 -16.35
C ALA A 117 -8.35 -4.86 -15.49
N PHE A 118 -9.18 -5.85 -15.83
CA PHE A 118 -10.39 -6.18 -15.07
C PHE A 118 -10.05 -6.75 -13.69
N ILE A 119 -9.06 -7.64 -13.61
CA ILE A 119 -8.62 -8.21 -12.32
C ILE A 119 -8.01 -7.11 -11.44
N THR A 120 -7.23 -6.20 -12.02
CA THR A 120 -6.65 -5.07 -11.26
C THR A 120 -7.70 -4.08 -10.80
N PHE A 121 -8.75 -3.84 -11.58
CA PHE A 121 -9.89 -3.04 -11.16
C PHE A 121 -10.64 -3.68 -9.98
N LEU A 122 -10.93 -4.97 -10.04
CA LEU A 122 -11.53 -5.70 -8.94
C LEU A 122 -10.64 -5.69 -7.68
N PHE A 123 -9.35 -5.90 -7.88
CA PHE A 123 -8.37 -5.95 -6.80
C PHE A 123 -8.22 -4.62 -6.07
N ASP A 124 -8.32 -3.50 -6.76
CA ASP A 124 -8.12 -2.18 -6.17
C ASP A 124 -9.44 -1.48 -5.84
N SER A 125 -10.24 -1.17 -6.85
CA SER A 125 -11.45 -0.35 -6.67
C SER A 125 -12.58 -1.12 -5.98
N CYS A 126 -12.89 -2.33 -6.43
CA CYS A 126 -13.97 -3.11 -5.82
C CYS A 126 -13.63 -3.52 -4.38
N PHE A 127 -12.38 -3.87 -4.11
CA PHE A 127 -11.94 -4.20 -2.75
C PHE A 127 -12.09 -3.00 -1.81
N MET A 128 -11.69 -1.80 -2.25
CA MET A 128 -11.81 -0.60 -1.46
C MET A 128 -13.27 -0.29 -1.12
N TRP A 129 -14.15 -0.27 -2.14
CA TRP A 129 -15.55 0.11 -1.97
C TRP A 129 -16.43 -0.97 -1.34
N ALA A 130 -16.16 -2.24 -1.63
CA ALA A 130 -17.00 -3.36 -1.15
C ALA A 130 -16.56 -3.88 0.22
N ILE A 131 -15.29 -3.74 0.59
CA ILE A 131 -14.75 -4.31 1.82
C ILE A 131 -14.26 -3.21 2.76
N ASN A 132 -13.32 -2.36 2.35
CA ASN A 132 -12.67 -1.43 3.25
C ASN A 132 -13.64 -0.35 3.76
N VAL A 133 -14.35 0.32 2.86
CA VAL A 133 -15.28 1.40 3.25
C VAL A 133 -16.42 0.89 4.14
N PRO A 134 -17.17 -0.20 3.81
CA PRO A 134 -18.20 -0.72 4.69
C PRO A 134 -17.66 -1.20 6.03
N PHE A 135 -16.49 -1.82 6.06
CA PHE A 135 -15.88 -2.31 7.28
C PHE A 135 -15.55 -1.17 8.24
N VAL A 136 -14.86 -0.12 7.76
CA VAL A 136 -14.54 1.04 8.56
C VAL A 136 -15.81 1.77 9.01
N PHE A 137 -16.82 1.88 8.12
CA PHE A 137 -18.12 2.46 8.46
C PHE A 137 -18.82 1.70 9.59
N LEU A 138 -18.84 0.36 9.54
CA LEU A 138 -19.41 -0.47 10.59
C LEU A 138 -18.64 -0.31 11.90
N LEU A 139 -17.31 -0.28 11.86
CA LEU A 139 -16.50 -0.08 13.06
C LEU A 139 -16.81 1.25 13.74
N ILE A 140 -16.93 2.33 12.98
CA ILE A 140 -17.19 3.66 13.55
C ILE A 140 -18.59 3.77 14.13
N ASN A 141 -19.60 3.18 13.48
CA ASN A 141 -21.00 3.37 13.88
C ASN A 141 -21.49 2.34 14.91
N TYR A 142 -20.94 1.14 14.90
CA TYR A 142 -21.42 0.04 15.76
C TYR A 142 -20.47 -0.31 16.90
N THR A 143 -19.28 0.30 16.96
CA THR A 143 -18.34 0.05 18.05
C THR A 143 -17.87 1.36 18.68
N SER A 144 -17.65 1.35 19.98
CA SER A 144 -17.07 2.49 20.72
C SER A 144 -15.54 2.41 20.79
N LEU A 145 -14.90 1.87 19.75
CA LEU A 145 -13.46 1.67 19.74
C LEU A 145 -12.71 3.01 19.60
N PRO A 146 -11.54 3.15 20.23
CA PRO A 146 -10.66 4.29 20.03
C PRO A 146 -10.29 4.41 18.55
N ILE A 147 -10.17 5.63 18.06
CA ILE A 147 -9.86 5.91 16.65
C ILE A 147 -8.57 5.23 16.17
N ILE A 148 -7.58 5.09 17.04
CA ILE A 148 -6.32 4.39 16.75
C ILE A 148 -6.61 2.92 16.43
N THR A 149 -7.47 2.26 17.20
CA THR A 149 -7.84 0.87 16.96
C THR A 149 -8.59 0.70 15.65
N VAL A 150 -9.52 1.60 15.36
CA VAL A 150 -10.23 1.61 14.06
C VAL A 150 -9.25 1.79 12.90
N PHE A 151 -8.26 2.66 13.06
CA PHE A 151 -7.23 2.89 12.04
C PHE A 151 -6.34 1.65 11.83
N ILE A 152 -5.90 1.00 12.92
CA ILE A 152 -5.13 -0.26 12.85
C ILE A 152 -5.93 -1.36 12.14
N LEU A 153 -7.21 -1.52 12.48
CA LEU A 153 -8.07 -2.52 11.85
C LEU A 153 -8.31 -2.20 10.36
N GLY A 154 -8.49 -0.93 10.01
CA GLY A 154 -8.60 -0.49 8.62
C GLY A 154 -7.33 -0.80 7.81
N GLN A 155 -6.15 -0.56 8.40
CA GLN A 155 -4.88 -0.94 7.77
C GLN A 155 -4.71 -2.47 7.72
N GLY A 156 -5.22 -3.19 8.72
CA GLY A 156 -5.18 -4.66 8.75
C GLY A 156 -5.89 -5.32 7.57
N ILE A 157 -6.93 -4.69 7.01
CA ILE A 157 -7.61 -5.17 5.79
C ILE A 157 -6.65 -5.21 4.59
N ASN A 158 -5.64 -4.35 4.53
CA ASN A 158 -4.65 -4.39 3.46
C ASN A 158 -3.84 -5.70 3.46
N ILE A 159 -3.74 -6.39 4.59
CA ILE A 159 -3.13 -7.73 4.65
C ILE A 159 -3.93 -8.72 3.80
N LEU A 160 -5.25 -8.66 3.85
CA LEU A 160 -6.11 -9.50 3.01
C LEU A 160 -5.87 -9.19 1.52
N LYS A 161 -5.72 -7.91 1.18
CA LYS A 161 -5.35 -7.47 -0.17
C LYS A 161 -4.00 -8.05 -0.59
N CYS A 162 -3.01 -8.07 0.30
CA CYS A 162 -1.70 -8.67 0.03
C CYS A 162 -1.77 -10.18 -0.20
N VAL A 163 -2.55 -10.89 0.60
CA VAL A 163 -2.73 -12.36 0.43
C VAL A 163 -3.37 -12.67 -0.91
N LEU A 164 -4.43 -11.95 -1.28
CA LEU A 164 -5.10 -12.10 -2.57
C LEU A 164 -4.18 -11.74 -3.74
N GLY A 165 -3.45 -10.62 -3.64
CA GLY A 165 -2.48 -10.19 -4.66
C GLY A 165 -1.36 -11.20 -4.83
N GLY A 166 -0.78 -11.67 -3.72
CA GLY A 166 0.25 -12.69 -3.73
C GLY A 166 -0.21 -14.01 -4.36
N TRP A 167 -1.43 -14.46 -4.03
CA TRP A 167 -2.02 -15.64 -4.62
C TRP A 167 -2.22 -15.50 -6.13
N LEU A 168 -2.74 -14.36 -6.59
CA LEU A 168 -2.93 -14.09 -8.02
C LEU A 168 -1.60 -14.02 -8.77
N VAL A 169 -0.59 -13.36 -8.20
CA VAL A 169 0.75 -13.28 -8.80
C VAL A 169 1.40 -14.66 -8.85
N HIS A 170 1.30 -15.45 -7.76
CA HIS A 170 1.88 -16.79 -7.69
C HIS A 170 1.22 -17.75 -8.69
N LYS A 171 -0.11 -17.69 -8.85
CA LYS A 171 -0.87 -18.49 -9.82
C LYS A 171 -0.46 -18.20 -11.27
N GLY A 172 0.21 -17.08 -11.51
CA GLY A 172 0.68 -16.71 -12.85
C GLY A 172 -0.45 -16.27 -13.79
N ALA A 173 -1.60 -15.88 -13.24
CA ALA A 173 -2.76 -15.44 -14.02
C ALA A 173 -2.46 -14.24 -14.93
N TRP A 174 -1.41 -13.48 -14.60
CA TRP A 174 -0.95 -12.30 -15.32
C TRP A 174 0.00 -12.61 -16.49
N ILE A 175 0.54 -13.86 -16.56
CA ILE A 175 1.47 -14.27 -17.62
C ILE A 175 0.65 -14.68 -18.86
N LYS A 176 0.09 -13.70 -19.54
CA LYS A 176 -0.52 -13.90 -20.88
C LYS A 176 0.34 -13.22 -21.92
N THR A 177 0.57 -13.87 -23.05
CA THR A 177 1.16 -13.23 -24.23
C THR A 177 0.16 -12.23 -24.77
N ILE A 178 0.60 -10.98 -24.89
CA ILE A 178 -0.21 -9.88 -25.44
C ILE A 178 -0.22 -9.97 -27.00
N VAL A 179 0.54 -10.87 -27.55
CA VAL A 179 0.68 -11.07 -29.01
C VAL A 179 0.23 -12.49 -29.35
N GLU A 180 -0.97 -12.65 -29.81
CA GLU A 180 -1.42 -13.60 -30.81
C GLU A 180 -1.77 -12.85 -32.08
#